data_6e60e6d1b86550ef1d158f4fa030fd67
#
_entry.id   6e60e6d1b86550ef1d158f4fa030fd67
#
_cell.length_a   1.000
_cell.length_b   1.000
_cell.length_c   1.000
_cell.angle_alpha   90.00
_cell.angle_beta   90.00
_cell.angle_gamma   90.00
#
_symmetry.space_group_name_H-M   'P 1'
#
loop_
_entity.id
_entity.type
_entity.pdbx_description
1 polymer ?
#
loop_
_entity_poly.entity_id
_entity_poly.type
_entity_poly.pdbx_seq_one_letter_code
_entity_poly.pdbx_strand_id
1 'polypeptide(L)'
;MKVNYTKRLLHFKEPAGTSRGVYTTHLSYYVIVEQDGVKGVGECSTLPDLSCDAMPESRYESLLDQACHFVEQTGGIPYEMLRPYPSILFGLETAFAQLDAKGSWALSSTPFGRGEEPIRINGLVWMGTFEEMYDRLEKKLQAGFHCVKLKIGAIDFDRELELVRHIRACFS
;
A
#
# COMPACT_ATOMS: atom_id res chain seq x y z
N MET A 1 14.62 -18.04 -15.93
CA MET A 1 13.58 -17.23 -15.25
C MET A 1 12.81 -16.45 -16.30
N LYS A 2 11.49 -16.33 -16.16
CA LYS A 2 10.64 -15.45 -17.00
C LYS A 2 10.10 -14.35 -16.12
N VAL A 3 10.09 -13.12 -16.64
CA VAL A 3 9.56 -11.96 -15.92
C VAL A 3 8.67 -11.16 -16.84
N ASN A 4 7.51 -10.78 -16.35
CA ASN A 4 6.60 -9.89 -17.05
C ASN A 4 5.84 -9.03 -16.03
N TYR A 5 5.10 -8.06 -16.51
CA TYR A 5 4.18 -7.30 -15.66
C TYR A 5 2.84 -7.08 -16.38
N THR A 6 1.84 -6.78 -15.57
CA THR A 6 0.54 -6.32 -16.03
C THR A 6 0.14 -5.09 -15.23
N LYS A 7 -0.73 -4.25 -15.79
CA LYS A 7 -1.23 -3.08 -15.09
C LYS A 7 -2.74 -3.14 -14.90
N ARG A 8 -3.21 -2.53 -13.80
CA ARG A 8 -4.63 -2.37 -13.52
C ARG A 8 -4.91 -0.98 -13.00
N LEU A 9 -5.90 -0.32 -13.58
CA LEU A 9 -6.47 0.89 -13.05
C LEU A 9 -7.56 0.51 -12.04
N LEU A 10 -7.30 0.80 -10.78
CA LEU A 10 -8.24 0.59 -9.69
C LEU A 10 -9.05 1.86 -9.48
N HIS A 11 -10.34 1.72 -9.20
CA HIS A 11 -11.23 2.83 -8.86
C HIS A 11 -11.51 2.78 -7.36
N PHE A 12 -11.30 3.89 -6.67
CA PHE A 12 -11.70 3.99 -5.27
C PHE A 12 -13.22 3.91 -5.15
N LYS A 13 -13.72 3.21 -4.14
CA LYS A 13 -15.17 3.15 -3.84
C LYS A 13 -15.72 4.51 -3.43
N GLU A 14 -14.89 5.29 -2.75
CA GLU A 14 -15.12 6.67 -2.37
C GLU A 14 -13.86 7.49 -2.69
N PRO A 15 -13.98 8.77 -3.10
CA PRO A 15 -12.81 9.60 -3.37
C PRO A 15 -11.86 9.64 -2.16
N ALA A 16 -10.57 9.39 -2.39
CA ALA A 16 -9.56 9.41 -1.35
C ALA A 16 -8.98 10.82 -1.21
N GLY A 17 -9.48 11.59 -0.25
CA GLY A 17 -8.96 12.91 0.09
C GLY A 17 -7.62 12.81 0.81
N THR A 18 -6.67 13.66 0.42
CA THR A 18 -5.35 13.81 1.06
C THR A 18 -5.01 15.29 1.19
N SER A 19 -3.94 15.62 1.92
CA SER A 19 -3.44 17.00 2.00
C SER A 19 -2.95 17.58 0.66
N ARG A 20 -2.78 16.74 -0.36
CA ARG A 20 -2.27 17.13 -1.70
C ARG A 20 -3.31 17.03 -2.81
N GLY A 21 -4.47 16.47 -2.53
CA GLY A 21 -5.53 16.33 -3.53
C GLY A 21 -6.48 15.18 -3.25
N VAL A 22 -7.40 14.98 -4.18
CA VAL A 22 -8.41 13.92 -4.13
C VAL A 22 -8.14 12.94 -5.26
N TYR A 23 -7.98 11.67 -4.91
CA TYR A 23 -7.75 10.60 -5.87
C TYR A 23 -9.01 9.76 -6.03
N THR A 24 -9.39 9.49 -7.27
CA THR A 24 -10.52 8.62 -7.64
C THR A 24 -10.07 7.30 -8.24
N THR A 25 -8.81 7.26 -8.68
CA THR A 25 -8.20 6.06 -9.30
C THR A 25 -6.80 5.85 -8.76
N HIS A 26 -6.33 4.61 -8.89
CA HIS A 26 -4.97 4.20 -8.55
C HIS A 26 -4.48 3.20 -9.59
N LEU A 27 -3.39 3.54 -10.28
CA LEU A 27 -2.75 2.65 -11.24
C LEU A 27 -1.73 1.78 -10.52
N SER A 28 -1.92 0.46 -10.58
CA SER A 28 -1.00 -0.53 -10.02
C SER A 28 -0.43 -1.41 -11.12
N TYR A 29 0.86 -1.72 -11.02
CA TYR A 29 1.54 -2.71 -11.83
C TYR A 29 1.84 -3.94 -10.97
N TYR A 30 1.65 -5.11 -11.53
CA TYR A 30 1.97 -6.39 -10.89
C TYR A 30 3.08 -7.05 -11.69
N VAL A 31 4.26 -7.11 -11.10
CA VAL A 31 5.38 -7.85 -11.65
C VAL A 31 5.24 -9.33 -11.29
N ILE A 32 5.47 -10.20 -12.26
CA ILE A 32 5.32 -11.64 -12.12
C ILE A 32 6.67 -12.27 -12.50
N VAL A 33 7.28 -12.94 -11.55
CA VAL A 33 8.53 -13.70 -11.76
C VAL A 33 8.19 -15.18 -11.75
N GLU A 34 8.62 -15.93 -12.76
CA GLU A 34 8.37 -17.37 -12.88
C GLU A 34 9.67 -18.13 -13.04
N GLN A 35 9.88 -19.15 -12.22
CA GLN A 35 11.00 -20.06 -12.29
C GLN A 35 10.56 -21.47 -11.89
N ASP A 36 10.94 -22.48 -12.70
CA ASP A 36 10.68 -23.90 -12.46
C ASP A 36 9.19 -24.21 -12.16
N GLY A 37 8.28 -23.49 -12.84
CA GLY A 37 6.82 -23.64 -12.66
C GLY A 37 6.25 -22.94 -11.43
N VAL A 38 7.09 -22.30 -10.61
CA VAL A 38 6.67 -21.49 -9.46
C VAL A 38 6.56 -20.02 -9.88
N LYS A 39 5.54 -19.33 -9.37
CA LYS A 39 5.32 -17.89 -9.61
C LYS A 39 5.40 -17.10 -8.31
N GLY A 40 6.06 -15.97 -8.40
CA GLY A 40 6.01 -14.91 -7.41
C GLY A 40 5.42 -13.64 -8.03
N VAL A 41 4.60 -12.92 -7.27
CA VAL A 41 3.94 -11.68 -7.69
C VAL A 41 4.25 -10.58 -6.71
N GLY A 42 4.58 -9.40 -7.23
CA GLY A 42 4.75 -8.20 -6.42
C GLY A 42 4.06 -7.00 -7.04
N GLU A 43 3.58 -6.10 -6.20
CA GLU A 43 2.92 -4.88 -6.63
C GLU A 43 3.92 -3.73 -6.68
N CYS A 44 3.98 -3.06 -7.83
CA CYS A 44 4.72 -1.81 -8.06
C CYS A 44 3.70 -0.69 -8.25
N SER A 45 3.64 0.26 -7.33
CA SER A 45 2.55 1.22 -7.35
C SER A 45 2.97 2.55 -6.76
N THR A 46 2.59 3.64 -7.43
CA THR A 46 2.82 5.00 -6.97
C THR A 46 1.53 5.80 -6.97
N LEU A 47 1.45 6.79 -6.09
CA LEU A 47 0.42 7.82 -6.15
C LEU A 47 1.06 9.13 -6.62
N PRO A 48 0.49 9.81 -7.62
CA PRO A 48 0.98 11.13 -8.04
C PRO A 48 1.10 12.08 -6.85
N ASP A 49 2.14 12.91 -6.83
CA ASP A 49 2.42 13.92 -5.81
C ASP A 49 2.65 13.40 -4.37
N LEU A 50 2.48 12.08 -4.12
CA LEU A 50 2.68 11.48 -2.82
C LEU A 50 3.89 10.54 -2.77
N SER A 51 4.07 9.70 -3.80
CA SER A 51 5.21 8.78 -3.85
C SER A 51 6.46 9.49 -4.31
N CYS A 52 7.61 9.21 -3.68
CA CYS A 52 8.88 9.86 -4.00
C CYS A 52 9.42 9.51 -5.38
N ASP A 53 8.98 8.39 -5.93
CA ASP A 53 9.33 7.89 -7.27
C ASP A 53 8.15 7.96 -8.26
N ALA A 54 7.14 8.79 -7.98
CA ALA A 54 6.07 9.06 -8.92
C ALA A 54 6.61 9.77 -10.17
N MET A 55 6.21 9.29 -11.34
CA MET A 55 6.66 9.79 -12.64
C MET A 55 5.60 9.51 -13.71
N PRO A 56 5.74 10.09 -14.94
CA PRO A 56 4.87 9.74 -16.05
C PRO A 56 4.86 8.24 -16.36
N GLU A 57 3.69 7.71 -16.71
CA GLU A 57 3.44 6.28 -16.93
C GLU A 57 4.46 5.67 -17.92
N SER A 58 4.72 6.33 -19.05
CA SER A 58 5.67 5.84 -20.05
C SER A 58 7.09 5.67 -19.53
N ARG A 59 7.52 6.55 -18.61
CA ARG A 59 8.83 6.44 -17.98
C ARG A 59 8.85 5.31 -16.95
N TYR A 60 7.78 5.15 -16.20
CA TYR A 60 7.63 4.07 -15.23
C TYR A 60 7.65 2.69 -15.91
N GLU A 61 6.90 2.53 -17.00
CA GLU A 61 6.91 1.32 -17.82
C GLU A 61 8.28 1.02 -18.42
N SER A 62 8.98 2.04 -18.95
CA SER A 62 10.35 1.85 -19.44
C SER A 62 11.32 1.36 -18.37
N LEU A 63 11.18 1.81 -17.12
CA LEU A 63 11.98 1.31 -16.01
C LEU A 63 11.61 -0.11 -15.60
N LEU A 64 10.31 -0.44 -15.63
CA LEU A 64 9.85 -1.81 -15.40
C LEU A 64 10.38 -2.76 -16.47
N ASP A 65 10.34 -2.38 -17.76
CA ASP A 65 10.90 -3.17 -18.86
C ASP A 65 12.39 -3.44 -18.65
N GLN A 66 13.17 -2.40 -18.30
CA GLN A 66 14.59 -2.53 -18.02
C GLN A 66 14.86 -3.47 -16.83
N ALA A 67 14.07 -3.32 -15.76
CA ALA A 67 14.19 -4.17 -14.57
C ALA A 67 13.84 -5.63 -14.86
N CYS A 68 12.73 -5.86 -15.57
CA CYS A 68 12.32 -7.22 -15.99
C CYS A 68 13.39 -7.87 -16.85
N HIS A 69 13.90 -7.14 -17.86
CA HIS A 69 14.95 -7.65 -18.74
C HIS A 69 16.23 -8.00 -17.95
N PHE A 70 16.67 -7.15 -17.02
CA PHE A 70 17.83 -7.44 -16.17
C PHE A 70 17.60 -8.70 -15.35
N VAL A 71 16.43 -8.85 -14.73
CA VAL A 71 16.09 -10.05 -13.94
C VAL A 71 16.09 -11.31 -14.80
N GLU A 72 15.56 -11.26 -16.02
CA GLU A 72 15.59 -12.40 -16.96
C GLU A 72 17.00 -12.82 -17.35
N GLN A 73 17.90 -11.86 -17.54
CA GLN A 73 19.28 -12.12 -17.94
C GLN A 73 20.14 -12.63 -16.78
N THR A 74 19.96 -12.09 -15.58
CA THR A 74 20.88 -12.30 -14.45
C THR A 74 20.32 -13.20 -13.36
N GLY A 75 19.01 -13.36 -13.29
CA GLY A 75 18.31 -14.03 -12.20
C GLY A 75 18.29 -13.24 -10.89
N GLY A 76 18.75 -11.97 -10.88
CA GLY A 76 18.86 -11.14 -9.68
C GLY A 76 18.17 -9.80 -9.81
N ILE A 77 17.91 -9.13 -8.69
CA ILE A 77 17.31 -7.80 -8.65
C ILE A 77 18.38 -6.72 -8.90
N PRO A 78 18.15 -5.74 -9.79
CA PRO A 78 19.09 -4.65 -10.07
C PRO A 78 19.03 -3.56 -8.98
N TYR A 79 19.49 -3.85 -7.77
CA TYR A 79 19.38 -2.97 -6.60
C TYR A 79 19.92 -1.55 -6.83
N GLU A 80 21.11 -1.43 -7.43
CA GLU A 80 21.71 -0.10 -7.66
C GLU A 80 20.91 0.74 -8.64
N MET A 81 20.34 0.13 -9.68
CA MET A 81 19.46 0.80 -10.63
C MET A 81 18.15 1.23 -10.00
N LEU A 82 17.59 0.38 -9.11
CA LEU A 82 16.25 0.58 -8.52
C LEU A 82 16.26 1.32 -7.19
N ARG A 83 17.41 1.61 -6.59
CA ARG A 83 17.50 2.39 -5.35
C ARG A 83 16.70 3.71 -5.39
N PRO A 84 16.67 4.48 -6.50
CA PRO A 84 15.85 5.69 -6.62
C PRO A 84 14.34 5.40 -6.86
N TYR A 85 13.96 4.14 -7.08
CA TYR A 85 12.62 3.71 -7.48
C TYR A 85 12.06 2.63 -6.53
N PRO A 86 11.78 3.00 -5.27
CA PRO A 86 11.42 2.06 -4.23
C PRO A 86 10.13 1.29 -4.53
N SER A 87 9.19 1.84 -5.28
CA SER A 87 7.96 1.13 -5.65
C SER A 87 8.23 -0.08 -6.56
N ILE A 88 9.14 0.06 -7.54
CA ILE A 88 9.53 -1.05 -8.42
C ILE A 88 10.39 -2.05 -7.66
N LEU A 89 11.34 -1.56 -6.85
CA LEU A 89 12.19 -2.40 -6.04
C LEU A 89 11.36 -3.29 -5.09
N PHE A 90 10.42 -2.69 -4.35
CA PHE A 90 9.54 -3.42 -3.44
C PHE A 90 8.72 -4.49 -4.16
N GLY A 91 8.20 -4.18 -5.35
CA GLY A 91 7.45 -5.16 -6.14
C GLY A 91 8.31 -6.36 -6.53
N LEU A 92 9.55 -6.12 -7.01
CA LEU A 92 10.47 -7.22 -7.33
C LEU A 92 10.89 -8.01 -6.08
N GLU A 93 11.24 -7.35 -4.97
CA GLU A 93 11.58 -8.03 -3.71
C GLU A 93 10.43 -8.90 -3.21
N THR A 94 9.19 -8.40 -3.29
CA THR A 94 8.00 -9.17 -2.91
C THR A 94 7.78 -10.37 -3.82
N ALA A 95 7.95 -10.20 -5.14
CA ALA A 95 7.84 -11.31 -6.10
C ALA A 95 8.90 -12.39 -5.85
N PHE A 96 10.14 -12.00 -5.57
CA PHE A 96 11.21 -12.94 -5.24
C PHE A 96 10.96 -13.64 -3.90
N ALA A 97 10.50 -12.90 -2.87
CA ALA A 97 10.15 -13.50 -1.59
C ALA A 97 9.05 -14.56 -1.73
N GLN A 98 8.05 -14.31 -2.60
CA GLN A 98 7.02 -15.30 -2.88
C GLN A 98 7.56 -16.48 -3.69
N LEU A 99 8.48 -16.25 -4.63
CA LEU A 99 9.15 -17.29 -5.38
C LEU A 99 9.93 -18.22 -4.42
N ASP A 100 10.72 -17.63 -3.50
CA ASP A 100 11.46 -18.37 -2.46
C ASP A 100 10.54 -19.16 -1.52
N ALA A 101 9.37 -18.60 -1.22
CA ALA A 101 8.30 -19.27 -0.48
C ALA A 101 7.52 -20.30 -1.34
N LYS A 102 8.05 -20.69 -2.51
CA LYS A 102 7.44 -21.66 -3.45
C LYS A 102 6.01 -21.29 -3.86
N GLY A 103 5.76 -20.00 -4.08
CA GLY A 103 4.46 -19.45 -4.46
C GLY A 103 3.48 -19.26 -3.29
N SER A 104 3.89 -19.53 -2.07
CA SER A 104 3.07 -19.29 -0.88
C SER A 104 2.88 -17.81 -0.61
N TRP A 105 1.71 -17.43 -0.08
CA TRP A 105 1.44 -16.09 0.45
C TRP A 105 2.01 -15.87 1.86
N ALA A 106 2.42 -16.94 2.55
CA ALA A 106 3.12 -16.86 3.82
C ALA A 106 4.61 -16.54 3.58
N LEU A 107 4.93 -15.25 3.42
CA LEU A 107 6.28 -14.77 3.11
C LEU A 107 7.22 -14.80 4.33
N SER A 108 6.72 -15.04 5.53
CA SER A 108 7.53 -15.19 6.75
C SER A 108 7.11 -16.41 7.56
N SER A 109 8.08 -16.94 8.32
CA SER A 109 7.88 -18.07 9.24
C SER A 109 7.33 -17.64 10.62
N THR A 110 6.96 -16.40 10.80
CA THR A 110 6.35 -15.91 12.05
C THR A 110 4.93 -16.45 12.21
N PRO A 111 4.38 -16.58 13.44
CA PRO A 111 2.98 -16.95 13.66
C PRO A 111 2.01 -16.06 12.89
N PHE A 112 2.27 -14.74 12.83
CA PHE A 112 1.49 -13.81 12.02
C PHE A 112 1.55 -14.17 10.52
N GLY A 113 2.75 -14.42 9.97
CA GLY A 113 2.94 -14.77 8.55
C GLY A 113 2.22 -16.08 8.17
N ARG A 114 2.05 -17.01 9.12
CA ARG A 114 1.28 -18.24 8.94
C ARG A 114 -0.23 -18.08 9.22
N GLY A 115 -0.68 -16.88 9.64
CA GLY A 115 -2.09 -16.63 9.99
C GLY A 115 -2.53 -17.23 11.31
N GLU A 116 -1.60 -17.61 12.20
CA GLU A 116 -1.86 -18.22 13.49
C GLU A 116 -2.13 -17.17 14.58
N GLU A 117 -1.58 -15.98 14.43
CA GLU A 117 -1.72 -14.87 15.36
C GLU A 117 -2.10 -13.57 14.64
N PRO A 118 -3.04 -12.76 15.17
CA PRO A 118 -3.34 -11.46 14.61
C PRO A 118 -2.31 -10.40 15.06
N ILE A 119 -2.20 -9.33 14.29
CA ILE A 119 -1.53 -8.10 14.71
C ILE A 119 -2.60 -7.05 15.06
N ARG A 120 -2.48 -6.40 16.22
CA ARG A 120 -3.36 -5.29 16.59
C ARG A 120 -3.13 -4.11 15.66
N ILE A 121 -4.22 -3.55 15.14
CA ILE A 121 -4.21 -2.36 14.28
C ILE A 121 -5.11 -1.28 14.86
N ASN A 122 -4.90 -0.03 14.43
CA ASN A 122 -5.80 1.07 14.73
C ASN A 122 -7.03 1.08 13.82
N GLY A 123 -8.15 1.62 14.31
CA GLY A 123 -9.27 2.05 13.50
C GLY A 123 -8.94 3.39 12.81
N LEU A 124 -8.97 3.45 11.49
CA LEU A 124 -8.73 4.69 10.75
C LEU A 124 -10.02 5.49 10.58
N VAL A 125 -9.99 6.75 10.99
CA VAL A 125 -10.99 7.78 10.67
C VAL A 125 -10.39 8.70 9.61
N TRP A 126 -10.88 8.55 8.38
CA TRP A 126 -10.41 9.32 7.23
C TRP A 126 -10.97 10.74 7.25
N MET A 127 -10.30 11.68 6.56
CA MET A 127 -10.75 13.05 6.36
C MET A 127 -12.15 13.10 5.74
N GLY A 128 -12.92 14.12 6.13
CA GLY A 128 -14.27 14.40 5.66
C GLY A 128 -14.82 15.64 6.34
N THR A 129 -16.13 15.87 6.28
CA THR A 129 -16.78 16.85 7.15
C THR A 129 -16.72 16.39 8.60
N PHE A 130 -17.00 17.29 9.54
CA PHE A 130 -17.03 16.93 10.96
C PHE A 130 -18.02 15.77 11.23
N GLU A 131 -19.21 15.85 10.65
CA GLU A 131 -20.27 14.85 10.82
C GLU A 131 -19.87 13.48 10.27
N GLU A 132 -19.23 13.46 9.08
CA GLU A 132 -18.70 12.22 8.49
C GLU A 132 -17.58 11.61 9.34
N MET A 133 -16.68 12.45 9.85
CA MET A 133 -15.59 12.00 10.71
C MET A 133 -16.10 11.47 12.04
N TYR A 134 -17.11 12.15 12.62
CA TYR A 134 -17.77 11.73 13.85
C TYR A 134 -18.48 10.38 13.68
N ASP A 135 -19.26 10.21 12.62
CA ASP A 135 -19.93 8.93 12.32
C ASP A 135 -18.94 7.77 12.09
N ARG A 136 -17.86 8.03 11.33
CA ARG A 136 -16.78 7.05 11.14
C ARG A 136 -16.09 6.68 12.44
N LEU A 137 -15.90 7.65 13.33
CA LEU A 137 -15.33 7.44 14.65
C LEU A 137 -16.22 6.53 15.49
N GLU A 138 -17.52 6.85 15.62
CA GLU A 138 -18.48 6.03 16.35
C GLU A 138 -18.50 4.58 15.86
N LYS A 139 -18.50 4.37 14.54
CA LYS A 139 -18.42 3.04 13.94
C LYS A 139 -17.15 2.28 14.35
N LYS A 140 -16.01 2.98 14.48
CA LYS A 140 -14.76 2.34 14.93
C LYS A 140 -14.80 1.99 16.43
N LEU A 141 -15.36 2.86 17.25
CA LEU A 141 -15.56 2.59 18.68
C LEU A 141 -16.49 1.38 18.89
N GLN A 142 -17.62 1.36 18.20
CA GLN A 142 -18.58 0.24 18.26
C GLN A 142 -17.98 -1.08 17.74
N ALA A 143 -17.07 -1.02 16.76
CA ALA A 143 -16.34 -2.18 16.26
C ALA A 143 -15.23 -2.69 17.22
N GLY A 144 -15.04 -2.05 18.39
CA GLY A 144 -14.11 -2.48 19.43
C GLY A 144 -12.64 -2.11 19.16
N PHE A 145 -12.35 -1.14 18.33
CA PHE A 145 -10.99 -0.65 18.19
C PHE A 145 -10.52 0.08 19.46
N HIS A 146 -9.40 -0.36 20.04
CA HIS A 146 -8.79 0.25 21.23
C HIS A 146 -7.81 1.39 20.90
N CYS A 147 -7.52 1.60 19.64
CA CYS A 147 -6.68 2.69 19.15
C CYS A 147 -7.33 3.27 17.89
N VAL A 148 -7.48 4.57 17.83
CA VAL A 148 -8.03 5.26 16.65
C VAL A 148 -6.99 6.22 16.10
N LYS A 149 -6.77 6.15 14.79
CA LYS A 149 -5.96 7.11 14.03
C LYS A 149 -6.89 8.11 13.35
N LEU A 150 -6.91 9.33 13.86
CA LEU A 150 -7.66 10.43 13.28
C LEU A 150 -6.77 11.20 12.29
N LYS A 151 -7.24 11.37 11.04
CA LYS A 151 -6.61 12.25 10.06
C LYS A 151 -7.09 13.67 10.29
N ILE A 152 -6.18 14.59 10.64
CA ILE A 152 -6.46 16.00 10.94
C ILE A 152 -5.92 16.93 9.86
N GLY A 153 -6.36 18.21 9.87
CA GLY A 153 -5.93 19.25 8.93
C GLY A 153 -6.87 19.46 7.74
N ALA A 154 -8.10 18.93 7.79
CA ALA A 154 -9.09 19.08 6.73
C ALA A 154 -10.28 19.96 7.11
N ILE A 155 -10.54 20.16 8.41
CA ILE A 155 -11.62 20.96 8.95
C ILE A 155 -11.06 21.96 9.97
N ASP A 156 -11.94 22.82 10.53
CA ASP A 156 -11.55 23.79 11.56
C ASP A 156 -10.92 23.10 12.79
N PHE A 157 -9.85 23.67 13.32
CA PHE A 157 -9.07 23.11 14.42
C PHE A 157 -9.88 22.83 15.69
N ASP A 158 -10.79 23.73 16.05
CA ASP A 158 -11.61 23.55 17.25
C ASP A 158 -12.56 22.37 17.10
N ARG A 159 -13.06 22.12 15.88
CA ARG A 159 -13.87 20.95 15.57
C ARG A 159 -13.05 19.66 15.60
N GLU A 160 -11.81 19.68 15.12
CA GLU A 160 -10.89 18.54 15.25
C GLU A 160 -10.60 18.23 16.71
N LEU A 161 -10.39 19.28 17.53
CA LEU A 161 -10.16 19.13 18.95
C LEU A 161 -11.37 18.54 19.68
N GLU A 162 -12.59 18.85 19.25
CA GLU A 162 -13.82 18.25 19.76
C GLU A 162 -13.84 16.72 19.51
N LEU A 163 -13.48 16.27 18.30
CA LEU A 163 -13.35 14.85 18.00
C LEU A 163 -12.30 14.16 18.91
N VAL A 164 -11.16 14.79 19.12
CA VAL A 164 -10.10 14.25 19.99
C VAL A 164 -10.58 14.15 21.45
N ARG A 165 -11.28 15.16 21.95
CA ARG A 165 -11.87 15.15 23.31
C ARG A 165 -12.90 14.05 23.46
N HIS A 166 -13.75 13.85 22.45
CA HIS A 166 -14.73 12.77 22.43
C HIS A 166 -14.07 11.39 22.51
N ILE A 167 -13.04 11.16 21.68
CA ILE A 167 -12.25 9.91 21.73
C ILE A 167 -11.68 9.68 23.12
N ARG A 168 -11.07 10.72 23.72
CA ARG A 168 -10.47 10.61 25.05
C ARG A 168 -11.48 10.31 26.15
N ALA A 169 -12.70 10.79 26.02
CA ALA A 169 -13.78 10.46 26.96
C ALA A 169 -14.25 9.01 26.85
N CYS A 170 -14.10 8.39 25.66
CA CYS A 170 -14.45 6.97 25.45
C CYS A 170 -13.34 6.00 25.86
N PHE A 171 -12.10 6.44 25.86
CA PHE A 171 -10.92 5.65 26.26
C PHE A 171 -10.32 6.25 27.56
N SER A 172 -10.85 5.86 28.68
CA SER A 172 -10.29 6.18 30.00
C SER A 172 -9.15 5.24 30.39
#